data_d1ffa5a550fe41b23a8bea268687a6a1
#
_entry.id   d1ffa5a550fe41b23a8bea268687a6a1
#
_cell.length_a   1.000
_cell.length_b   1.000
_cell.length_c   1.000
_cell.angle_alpha   90.00
_cell.angle_beta   90.00
_cell.angle_gamma   90.00
#
_symmetry.space_group_name_H-M   'P 1'
#
loop_
_entity.id
_entity.type
_entity.pdbx_description
1 polymer ?
#
loop_
_entity_poly.entity_id
_entity_poly.type
_entity_poly.pdbx_seq_one_letter_code
_entity_poly.pdbx_strand_id
1 'polypeptide(L)'
;MHPQYSGPRTTISHSLKTGSLLRPAQWRIDDDFHVSENIEVITCGEHGTEEQLFKIAGRFLARHFNYHKPVWEALLVQGLDTPKGTRSALMIKIHHCFSDGQGMIQSYHAALTAMSKDMGIREVQQWVDIGKKRAADKRTSRRTQRSFTKTIAHTFYTGKQLYLRKRKSFVYRNPKAARASGRLYCHSDGVSMAAIKLIREAFKTDDVIYTLNDVVVTILNRAMCVTANRMYSGNDDRRMALFVPISLRPEGNWDLDNFTTGSLAWFPFPEIGETPIEDQLYAVHYEMSRVKSSQIPHIGFKTLKWYCRARGLYMPNFPVARSIFERAFTEYHVATNVPGPSEPVYFGRHKAIAYHVLPPSSPGKATMAIGMISYANDFSVAISCDDVPEFASLPQALCQAFCDSAQVMIDAARRRISARAGASAPAP
;
A
#
# COMPACT_ATOMS: atom_id res chain seq x y z
N MET A 1 34.17 -7.95 -0.01
CA MET A 1 34.03 -7.39 1.33
C MET A 1 32.69 -6.70 1.37
N HIS A 2 31.73 -7.22 2.13
CA HIS A 2 30.48 -6.54 2.39
C HIS A 2 30.78 -5.39 3.35
N PRO A 3 30.27 -4.18 3.14
CA PRO A 3 30.18 -3.23 4.22
C PRO A 3 29.22 -3.84 5.25
N GLN A 4 29.73 -4.13 6.43
CA GLN A 4 28.92 -4.41 7.60
C GLN A 4 28.15 -3.12 7.91
N TYR A 5 26.86 -3.10 7.59
CA TYR A 5 25.98 -2.01 7.99
C TYR A 5 25.77 -2.08 9.50
N SER A 6 26.52 -1.29 10.23
CA SER A 6 26.37 -1.11 11.66
C SER A 6 25.27 -0.10 11.95
N GLY A 7 24.05 -0.55 12.11
CA GLY A 7 22.99 0.16 12.81
C GLY A 7 22.26 1.30 12.07
N PRO A 8 21.08 1.69 12.55
CA PRO A 8 20.18 2.65 11.90
C PRO A 8 20.67 4.11 11.84
N ARG A 9 21.78 4.46 12.48
CA ARG A 9 22.34 5.82 12.44
C ARG A 9 22.94 6.21 11.09
N THR A 10 23.34 5.25 10.27
CA THR A 10 24.09 5.50 9.04
C THR A 10 23.22 5.80 7.84
N THR A 11 21.92 5.47 7.88
CA THR A 11 21.06 5.54 6.69
C THR A 11 20.46 6.93 6.46
N ILE A 12 20.20 7.70 7.51
CA ILE A 12 19.53 9.02 7.42
C ILE A 12 20.39 10.06 6.69
N SER A 13 21.71 9.97 6.81
CA SER A 13 22.68 10.87 6.17
C SER A 13 23.25 10.35 4.84
N HIS A 14 22.68 9.27 4.26
CA HIS A 14 23.21 8.72 3.03
C HIS A 14 22.46 9.23 1.80
N SER A 15 23.20 9.86 0.90
CA SER A 15 22.76 10.19 -0.47
C SER A 15 22.95 8.98 -1.40
N LEU A 16 22.29 9.01 -2.56
CA LEU A 16 22.31 7.92 -3.53
C LEU A 16 23.04 8.35 -4.81
N LYS A 17 24.23 7.81 -5.05
CA LYS A 17 24.84 7.89 -6.36
C LYS A 17 24.15 6.92 -7.30
N THR A 18 23.42 7.44 -8.26
CA THR A 18 22.69 6.63 -9.23
C THR A 18 23.65 5.76 -10.05
N GLY A 19 23.21 4.53 -10.31
CA GLY A 19 23.98 3.60 -11.14
C GLY A 19 23.91 3.92 -12.64
N SER A 20 24.75 3.27 -13.41
CA SER A 20 24.73 3.24 -14.87
C SER A 20 24.56 1.81 -15.38
N LEU A 21 24.58 1.60 -16.70
CA LEU A 21 24.50 0.27 -17.30
C LEU A 21 25.58 -0.68 -16.76
N LEU A 22 26.77 -0.15 -16.48
CA LEU A 22 27.96 -0.91 -16.07
C LEU A 22 28.33 -0.72 -14.58
N ARG A 23 27.66 0.16 -13.87
CA ARG A 23 27.98 0.46 -12.47
C ARG A 23 26.73 0.40 -11.61
N PRO A 24 26.76 -0.32 -10.48
CA PRO A 24 25.67 -0.31 -9.53
C PRO A 24 25.48 1.06 -8.90
N ALA A 25 24.26 1.32 -8.44
CA ALA A 25 24.01 2.43 -7.54
C ALA A 25 24.78 2.23 -6.22
N GLN A 26 25.23 3.30 -5.61
CA GLN A 26 26.06 3.27 -4.41
C GLN A 26 25.53 4.29 -3.38
N TRP A 27 25.54 3.90 -2.13
CA TRP A 27 25.34 4.83 -1.04
C TRP A 27 26.58 5.69 -0.85
N ARG A 28 26.35 6.97 -0.61
CA ARG A 28 27.40 7.95 -0.28
C ARG A 28 27.03 8.58 1.04
N ILE A 29 27.96 8.55 2.00
CA ILE A 29 27.82 9.24 3.28
C ILE A 29 27.93 10.74 3.01
N ASP A 30 27.06 11.49 3.64
CA ASP A 30 27.10 12.94 3.67
C ASP A 30 27.40 13.35 5.11
N ASP A 31 28.67 13.68 5.36
CA ASP A 31 29.15 13.97 6.69
C ASP A 31 28.71 15.37 7.18
N ASP A 32 28.36 16.25 6.26
CA ASP A 32 27.89 17.62 6.52
C ASP A 32 26.37 17.74 6.54
N PHE A 33 25.64 16.64 6.45
CA PHE A 33 24.19 16.63 6.37
C PHE A 33 23.53 17.10 7.67
N HIS A 34 22.70 18.12 7.54
CA HIS A 34 21.81 18.58 8.59
C HIS A 34 20.37 18.14 8.32
N VAL A 35 19.73 17.50 9.30
CA VAL A 35 18.36 16.98 9.20
C VAL A 35 17.35 18.04 8.74
N SER A 36 17.54 19.29 9.16
CA SER A 36 16.69 20.43 8.77
C SER A 36 16.66 20.70 7.26
N GLU A 37 17.66 20.26 6.51
CA GLU A 37 17.71 20.45 5.06
C GLU A 37 16.67 19.64 4.29
N ASN A 38 16.16 18.57 4.90
CA ASN A 38 15.16 17.68 4.32
C ASN A 38 13.78 17.87 4.95
N ILE A 39 13.61 18.90 5.79
CA ILE A 39 12.35 19.23 6.45
C ILE A 39 11.88 20.58 5.97
N GLU A 40 10.68 20.63 5.43
CA GLU A 40 9.99 21.86 5.01
C GLU A 40 8.78 22.10 5.90
N VAL A 41 8.51 23.36 6.22
CA VAL A 41 7.31 23.77 6.94
C VAL A 41 6.52 24.73 6.07
N ILE A 42 5.24 24.45 5.89
CA ILE A 42 4.30 25.31 5.14
C ILE A 42 3.14 25.68 6.04
N THR A 43 2.71 26.94 5.98
CA THR A 43 1.52 27.43 6.68
C THR A 43 0.40 27.69 5.67
N CYS A 44 -0.78 27.15 5.90
CA CYS A 44 -1.97 27.36 5.09
C CYS A 44 -2.79 28.61 5.49
N GLY A 45 -2.22 29.51 6.31
CA GLY A 45 -2.98 30.58 6.96
C GLY A 45 -3.74 30.05 8.20
N GLU A 46 -4.81 30.74 8.62
CA GLU A 46 -5.54 30.40 9.85
C GLU A 46 -6.65 29.36 9.64
N HIS A 47 -7.08 29.12 8.40
CA HIS A 47 -8.22 28.25 8.06
C HIS A 47 -7.94 27.39 6.84
N GLY A 48 -6.82 26.69 6.85
CA GLY A 48 -6.46 25.77 5.78
C GLY A 48 -7.41 24.58 5.67
N THR A 49 -7.97 24.36 4.48
CA THR A 49 -8.96 23.29 4.24
C THR A 49 -8.32 21.94 3.94
N GLU A 50 -9.09 20.86 4.08
CA GLU A 50 -8.68 19.51 3.67
C GLU A 50 -8.34 19.44 2.16
N GLU A 51 -9.08 20.18 1.32
CA GLU A 51 -8.79 20.25 -0.12
C GLU A 51 -7.43 20.90 -0.40
N GLN A 52 -7.06 21.94 0.34
CA GLN A 52 -5.73 22.54 0.25
C GLN A 52 -4.65 21.55 0.68
N LEU A 53 -4.89 20.79 1.76
CA LEU A 53 -3.99 19.72 2.19
C LEU A 53 -3.78 18.66 1.08
N PHE A 54 -4.85 18.26 0.39
CA PHE A 54 -4.76 17.31 -0.71
C PHE A 54 -3.93 17.85 -1.89
N LYS A 55 -4.10 19.10 -2.24
CA LYS A 55 -3.30 19.77 -3.27
C LYS A 55 -1.82 19.86 -2.89
N ILE A 56 -1.53 20.18 -1.62
CA ILE A 56 -0.15 20.20 -1.10
C ILE A 56 0.45 18.78 -1.15
N ALA A 57 -0.30 17.77 -0.68
CA ALA A 57 0.14 16.38 -0.71
C ALA A 57 0.42 15.90 -2.15
N GLY A 58 -0.44 16.22 -3.10
CA GLY A 58 -0.24 15.89 -4.51
C GLY A 58 1.06 16.51 -5.06
N ARG A 59 1.30 17.79 -4.77
CA ARG A 59 2.55 18.48 -5.17
C ARG A 59 3.78 17.87 -4.50
N PHE A 60 3.70 17.54 -3.21
CA PHE A 60 4.79 16.89 -2.48
C PHE A 60 5.11 15.49 -3.04
N LEU A 61 4.09 14.70 -3.37
CA LEU A 61 4.24 13.39 -3.99
C LEU A 61 4.85 13.46 -5.40
N ALA A 62 4.58 14.52 -6.16
CA ALA A 62 5.08 14.71 -7.51
C ALA A 62 6.56 15.10 -7.56
N ARG A 63 7.11 15.64 -6.49
CA ARG A 63 8.53 16.06 -6.45
C ARG A 63 9.45 14.86 -6.65
N HIS A 64 10.48 15.05 -7.47
CA HIS A 64 11.59 14.11 -7.57
C HIS A 64 12.56 14.31 -6.39
N PHE A 65 13.17 13.22 -5.94
CA PHE A 65 14.24 13.31 -4.96
C PHE A 65 15.49 13.98 -5.54
N ASN A 66 16.13 14.81 -4.76
CA ASN A 66 17.49 15.25 -5.05
C ASN A 66 18.47 14.15 -4.59
N TYR A 67 19.04 13.43 -5.55
CA TYR A 67 19.96 12.32 -5.23
C TYR A 67 21.33 12.78 -4.68
N HIS A 68 21.61 14.09 -4.66
CA HIS A 68 22.77 14.63 -3.96
C HIS A 68 22.55 14.82 -2.47
N LYS A 69 21.30 14.70 -2.00
CA LYS A 69 20.91 14.71 -0.61
C LYS A 69 20.41 13.32 -0.18
N PRO A 70 20.28 13.05 1.11
CA PRO A 70 19.59 11.86 1.61
C PRO A 70 18.19 11.77 1.01
N VAL A 71 17.85 10.57 0.54
CA VAL A 71 16.65 10.34 -0.29
C VAL A 71 15.38 10.11 0.57
N TRP A 72 15.14 11.02 1.48
CA TRP A 72 13.92 11.20 2.24
C TRP A 72 13.60 12.69 2.38
N GLU A 73 12.35 13.05 2.52
CA GLU A 73 11.89 14.42 2.70
C GLU A 73 10.70 14.40 3.67
N ALA A 74 10.61 15.42 4.52
CA ALA A 74 9.48 15.64 5.41
C ALA A 74 8.86 17.02 5.14
N LEU A 75 7.53 17.09 5.18
CA LEU A 75 6.76 18.31 5.01
C LEU A 75 5.77 18.43 6.17
N LEU A 76 5.92 19.47 6.99
CA LEU A 76 4.95 19.84 8.02
C LEU A 76 4.03 20.93 7.46
N VAL A 77 2.75 20.65 7.39
CA VAL A 77 1.71 21.60 7.01
C VAL A 77 1.00 22.07 8.28
N GLN A 78 0.98 23.39 8.51
CA GLN A 78 0.37 24.01 9.68
C GLN A 78 -0.80 24.93 9.27
N GLY A 79 -1.61 25.33 10.24
CA GLY A 79 -2.73 26.25 10.01
C GLY A 79 -3.93 25.60 9.33
N LEU A 80 -4.08 24.28 9.50
CA LEU A 80 -5.26 23.56 9.02
C LEU A 80 -6.43 23.76 10.02
N ASP A 81 -7.64 23.82 9.46
CA ASP A 81 -8.88 23.85 10.21
C ASP A 81 -9.91 22.97 9.50
N THR A 82 -9.83 21.68 9.72
CA THR A 82 -10.70 20.72 9.06
C THR A 82 -11.87 20.31 9.98
N PRO A 83 -12.99 19.87 9.42
CA PRO A 83 -14.14 19.39 10.21
C PRO A 83 -13.78 18.24 11.16
N LYS A 84 -12.73 17.48 10.86
CA LYS A 84 -12.23 16.38 11.70
C LYS A 84 -11.29 16.85 12.81
N GLY A 85 -11.04 18.16 12.92
CA GLY A 85 -10.14 18.74 13.93
C GLY A 85 -8.67 18.64 13.60
N THR A 86 -8.29 18.35 12.33
CA THR A 86 -6.89 18.39 11.91
C THR A 86 -6.39 19.83 11.94
N ARG A 87 -5.31 20.08 12.70
CA ARG A 87 -4.66 21.40 12.83
C ARG A 87 -3.33 21.45 12.08
N SER A 88 -2.70 20.31 11.90
CA SER A 88 -1.45 20.16 11.14
C SER A 88 -1.35 18.76 10.54
N ALA A 89 -0.54 18.60 9.50
CA ALA A 89 -0.25 17.32 8.89
C ALA A 89 1.25 17.17 8.65
N LEU A 90 1.81 16.04 9.07
CA LEU A 90 3.18 15.66 8.76
C LEU A 90 3.18 14.63 7.63
N MET A 91 3.84 14.95 6.54
CA MET A 91 4.05 14.06 5.40
C MET A 91 5.51 13.67 5.34
N ILE A 92 5.77 12.39 5.18
CA ILE A 92 7.14 11.87 5.02
C ILE A 92 7.19 11.06 3.74
N LYS A 93 8.13 11.42 2.89
CA LYS A 93 8.41 10.72 1.64
C LYS A 93 9.80 10.12 1.71
N ILE A 94 9.90 8.81 1.43
CA ILE A 94 11.15 8.06 1.54
C ILE A 94 11.32 7.23 0.27
N HIS A 95 12.51 7.26 -0.31
CA HIS A 95 12.82 6.47 -1.49
C HIS A 95 12.84 4.98 -1.14
N HIS A 96 12.20 4.16 -1.94
CA HIS A 96 12.01 2.73 -1.65
C HIS A 96 13.32 1.91 -1.57
N CYS A 97 14.47 2.48 -1.96
CA CYS A 97 15.76 1.85 -1.75
C CYS A 97 16.18 1.75 -0.26
N PHE A 98 15.59 2.56 0.61
CA PHE A 98 15.84 2.52 2.07
C PHE A 98 15.25 1.28 2.71
N SER A 99 13.97 1.03 2.46
CA SER A 99 13.25 -0.09 3.06
C SER A 99 11.94 -0.32 2.32
N ASP A 100 11.32 -1.46 2.56
CA ASP A 100 9.94 -1.69 2.18
C ASP A 100 8.95 -1.04 3.17
N GLY A 101 7.68 -0.95 2.74
CA GLY A 101 6.64 -0.28 3.51
C GLY A 101 6.46 -0.86 4.91
N GLN A 102 6.60 -2.18 5.09
CA GLN A 102 6.47 -2.82 6.41
C GLN A 102 7.65 -2.47 7.32
N GLY A 103 8.88 -2.52 6.80
CA GLY A 103 10.07 -2.12 7.55
C GLY A 103 10.01 -0.66 7.97
N MET A 104 9.57 0.22 7.05
CA MET A 104 9.41 1.65 7.35
C MET A 104 8.38 1.90 8.44
N ILE A 105 7.18 1.32 8.34
CA ILE A 105 6.12 1.54 9.34
C ILE A 105 6.54 1.00 10.70
N GLN A 106 7.16 -0.18 10.76
CA GLN A 106 7.64 -0.76 12.02
C GLN A 106 8.71 0.10 12.68
N SER A 107 9.72 0.53 11.91
CA SER A 107 10.82 1.36 12.42
C SER A 107 10.32 2.73 12.86
N TYR A 108 9.42 3.32 12.09
CA TYR A 108 8.83 4.62 12.38
C TYR A 108 7.94 4.57 13.62
N HIS A 109 7.09 3.54 13.72
CA HIS A 109 6.26 3.32 14.91
C HIS A 109 7.11 3.10 16.16
N ALA A 110 8.21 2.34 16.05
CA ALA A 110 9.15 2.15 17.14
C ALA A 110 9.77 3.49 17.61
N ALA A 111 10.22 4.31 16.65
CA ALA A 111 10.80 5.62 16.95
C ALA A 111 9.78 6.55 17.64
N LEU A 112 8.56 6.64 17.12
CA LEU A 112 7.53 7.48 17.71
C LEU A 112 7.10 7.01 19.10
N THR A 113 6.98 5.69 19.30
CA THR A 113 6.66 5.12 20.62
C THR A 113 7.78 5.42 21.62
N ALA A 114 9.03 5.28 21.20
CA ALA A 114 10.18 5.61 22.03
C ALA A 114 10.20 7.09 22.44
N MET A 115 9.95 7.99 21.48
CA MET A 115 9.86 9.43 21.73
C MET A 115 8.70 9.78 22.67
N SER A 116 7.54 9.19 22.49
CA SER A 116 6.35 9.47 23.32
C SER A 116 6.49 8.96 24.75
N LYS A 117 7.34 7.95 24.99
CA LYS A 117 7.61 7.37 26.31
C LYS A 117 8.93 7.83 26.92
N ASP A 118 9.61 8.75 26.26
CA ASP A 118 10.94 9.24 26.66
C ASP A 118 11.97 8.10 26.93
N MET A 119 11.92 7.08 26.06
CA MET A 119 12.72 5.86 26.20
C MET A 119 14.17 6.10 25.76
N GLY A 120 15.11 5.66 26.57
CA GLY A 120 16.52 5.63 26.19
C GLY A 120 16.83 4.60 25.09
N ILE A 121 17.97 4.77 24.41
CA ILE A 121 18.39 3.88 23.30
C ILE A 121 18.45 2.40 23.73
N ARG A 122 18.90 2.11 24.96
CA ARG A 122 18.97 0.73 25.48
C ARG A 122 17.59 0.10 25.68
N GLU A 123 16.64 0.87 26.17
CA GLU A 123 15.25 0.42 26.38
C GLU A 123 14.55 0.16 25.04
N VAL A 124 14.78 1.03 24.05
CA VAL A 124 14.28 0.82 22.68
C VAL A 124 14.84 -0.48 22.10
N GLN A 125 16.14 -0.73 22.27
CA GLN A 125 16.77 -1.96 21.79
C GLN A 125 16.18 -3.19 22.46
N GLN A 126 16.02 -3.17 23.79
CA GLN A 126 15.39 -4.28 24.53
C GLN A 126 13.96 -4.52 24.07
N TRP A 127 13.17 -3.47 23.86
CA TRP A 127 11.81 -3.57 23.37
C TRP A 127 11.75 -4.19 21.98
N VAL A 128 12.64 -3.77 21.06
CA VAL A 128 12.77 -4.35 19.71
C VAL A 128 13.15 -5.83 19.80
N ASP A 129 14.09 -6.21 20.66
CA ASP A 129 14.55 -7.59 20.82
C ASP A 129 13.44 -8.50 21.40
N ILE A 130 12.63 -8.00 22.34
CA ILE A 130 11.43 -8.70 22.83
C ILE A 130 10.42 -8.90 21.72
N GLY A 131 10.19 -7.88 20.89
CA GLY A 131 9.32 -7.96 19.70
C GLY A 131 9.80 -9.03 18.73
N LYS A 132 11.10 -9.06 18.43
CA LYS A 132 11.73 -10.07 17.57
C LYS A 132 11.54 -11.49 18.12
N LYS A 133 11.73 -11.70 19.41
CA LYS A 133 11.55 -12.99 20.07
C LYS A 133 10.10 -13.49 20.00
N ARG A 134 9.13 -12.63 20.35
CA ARG A 134 7.71 -12.97 20.28
C ARG A 134 7.26 -13.32 18.85
N ALA A 135 7.84 -12.65 17.87
CA ALA A 135 7.55 -12.90 16.47
C ALA A 135 8.14 -14.23 15.99
N ALA A 136 9.35 -14.58 16.43
CA ALA A 136 9.98 -15.88 16.15
C ALA A 136 9.16 -17.05 16.70
N ASP A 137 8.61 -16.91 17.92
CA ASP A 137 7.79 -17.95 18.57
C ASP A 137 6.47 -18.20 17.81
N LYS A 138 5.89 -17.19 17.18
CA LYS A 138 4.66 -17.33 16.35
C LYS A 138 4.92 -17.98 14.98
N ARG A 139 6.16 -18.01 14.51
CA ARG A 139 6.52 -18.47 13.16
C ARG A 139 6.28 -19.96 12.93
N THR A 140 6.25 -20.76 13.97
CA THR A 140 6.08 -22.22 13.91
C THR A 140 4.67 -22.64 13.46
N SER A 141 3.66 -21.78 13.58
CA SER A 141 2.25 -22.14 13.37
C SER A 141 1.64 -21.78 12.00
N ARG A 142 2.32 -21.02 11.13
CA ARG A 142 1.73 -20.53 9.87
C ARG A 142 2.56 -20.79 8.61
N ARG A 143 2.97 -22.02 8.38
CA ARG A 143 3.55 -22.40 7.09
C ARG A 143 2.43 -22.69 6.09
N THR A 144 2.07 -21.72 5.28
CA THR A 144 1.21 -21.96 4.10
C THR A 144 1.93 -22.92 3.17
N GLN A 145 1.39 -24.12 3.01
CA GLN A 145 1.97 -25.13 2.11
C GLN A 145 1.82 -24.64 0.66
N ARG A 146 2.94 -24.27 0.04
CA ARG A 146 2.96 -23.78 -1.33
C ARG A 146 3.12 -24.94 -2.29
N SER A 147 2.17 -25.06 -3.21
CA SER A 147 2.15 -26.12 -4.20
C SER A 147 2.89 -25.71 -5.48
N PHE A 148 3.73 -26.59 -5.99
CA PHE A 148 4.41 -26.40 -7.26
C PHE A 148 3.43 -26.38 -8.45
N THR A 149 2.42 -27.24 -8.43
CA THR A 149 1.37 -27.29 -9.46
C THR A 149 0.56 -25.99 -9.49
N LYS A 150 0.19 -25.45 -8.33
CA LYS A 150 -0.48 -24.13 -8.23
C LYS A 150 0.41 -23.01 -8.75
N THR A 151 1.74 -23.10 -8.58
CA THR A 151 2.68 -22.12 -9.12
C THR A 151 2.72 -22.14 -10.64
N ILE A 152 2.76 -23.32 -11.25
CA ILE A 152 2.69 -23.46 -12.71
C ILE A 152 1.39 -22.91 -13.24
N ALA A 153 0.25 -23.30 -12.67
CA ALA A 153 -1.07 -22.82 -13.07
C ALA A 153 -1.16 -21.28 -12.94
N HIS A 154 -0.62 -20.71 -11.86
CA HIS A 154 -0.58 -19.26 -11.68
C HIS A 154 0.31 -18.58 -12.72
N THR A 155 1.44 -19.13 -13.08
CA THR A 155 2.34 -18.59 -14.11
C THR A 155 1.66 -18.55 -15.46
N PHE A 156 1.02 -19.64 -15.87
CA PHE A 156 0.25 -19.69 -17.12
C PHE A 156 -0.92 -18.71 -17.12
N TYR A 157 -1.68 -18.66 -16.02
CA TYR A 157 -2.77 -17.70 -15.88
C TYR A 157 -2.28 -16.25 -15.99
N THR A 158 -1.19 -15.92 -15.29
CA THR A 158 -0.55 -14.60 -15.33
C THR A 158 -0.09 -14.25 -16.74
N GLY A 159 0.59 -15.18 -17.43
CA GLY A 159 1.01 -15.01 -18.82
C GLY A 159 -0.18 -14.78 -19.76
N LYS A 160 -1.25 -15.58 -19.62
CA LYS A 160 -2.49 -15.39 -20.40
C LYS A 160 -3.12 -14.01 -20.17
N GLN A 161 -3.14 -13.54 -18.93
CA GLN A 161 -3.71 -12.23 -18.59
C GLN A 161 -2.86 -11.07 -19.14
N LEU A 162 -1.55 -11.17 -19.09
CA LEU A 162 -0.63 -10.14 -19.58
C LEU A 162 -0.58 -10.02 -21.11
N TYR A 163 -0.56 -11.17 -21.80
CA TYR A 163 -0.24 -11.19 -23.22
C TYR A 163 -1.42 -11.50 -24.13
N LEU A 164 -2.43 -12.24 -23.65
CA LEU A 164 -3.53 -12.72 -24.48
C LEU A 164 -4.86 -12.02 -24.22
N ARG A 165 -5.06 -11.37 -23.08
CA ARG A 165 -6.28 -10.65 -22.76
C ARG A 165 -6.05 -9.14 -22.80
N LYS A 166 -6.65 -8.48 -23.78
CA LYS A 166 -6.67 -7.01 -23.90
C LYS A 166 -7.74 -6.38 -23.00
N ARG A 167 -7.83 -6.78 -21.74
CA ARG A 167 -8.80 -6.18 -20.82
C ARG A 167 -8.25 -4.88 -20.29
N LYS A 168 -9.08 -3.84 -20.30
CA LYS A 168 -8.70 -2.53 -19.78
C LYS A 168 -8.66 -2.59 -18.25
N SER A 169 -7.59 -2.06 -17.66
CA SER A 169 -7.56 -1.74 -16.25
C SER A 169 -8.62 -0.69 -15.90
N PHE A 170 -8.98 -0.59 -14.63
CA PHE A 170 -9.90 0.43 -14.12
C PHE A 170 -9.55 1.83 -14.62
N VAL A 171 -8.30 2.24 -14.50
CA VAL A 171 -7.79 3.48 -15.07
C VAL A 171 -6.92 3.14 -16.26
N TYR A 172 -7.29 3.63 -17.42
CA TYR A 172 -6.53 3.46 -18.64
C TYR A 172 -6.25 4.82 -19.26
N ARG A 173 -4.99 5.07 -19.54
CA ARG A 173 -4.56 6.23 -20.31
C ARG A 173 -3.82 5.78 -21.55
N ASN A 174 -4.01 6.51 -22.65
CA ASN A 174 -3.28 6.20 -23.87
C ASN A 174 -1.76 6.19 -23.61
N PRO A 175 -1.05 5.09 -23.89
CA PRO A 175 0.41 5.02 -23.69
C PRO A 175 1.22 6.06 -24.45
N LYS A 176 0.63 6.63 -25.53
CA LYS A 176 1.25 7.70 -26.34
C LYS A 176 1.01 9.09 -25.76
N ALA A 177 0.13 9.25 -24.77
CA ALA A 177 -0.10 10.54 -24.14
C ALA A 177 1.15 11.02 -23.41
N ALA A 178 1.30 12.34 -23.33
CA ALA A 178 2.39 12.96 -22.58
C ALA A 178 2.38 12.52 -21.11
N ARG A 179 3.53 12.33 -20.50
CA ARG A 179 3.62 11.99 -19.07
C ARG A 179 3.09 13.15 -18.24
N ALA A 180 2.30 12.84 -17.24
CA ALA A 180 1.90 13.84 -16.25
C ALA A 180 3.07 14.20 -15.36
N SER A 181 3.19 15.49 -15.03
CA SER A 181 4.19 16.01 -14.11
C SER A 181 3.66 16.12 -12.67
N GLY A 182 2.34 16.22 -12.50
CA GLY A 182 1.65 16.37 -11.24
C GLY A 182 1.05 15.07 -10.72
N ARG A 183 0.69 15.09 -9.42
CA ARG A 183 -0.06 14.00 -8.76
C ARG A 183 -1.27 14.59 -8.04
N LEU A 184 -2.38 13.88 -8.13
CA LEU A 184 -3.55 14.07 -7.28
C LEU A 184 -3.44 13.16 -6.07
N TYR A 185 -4.03 13.60 -4.96
CA TYR A 185 -4.09 12.84 -3.71
C TYR A 185 -5.44 13.04 -3.03
N CYS A 186 -5.94 11.98 -2.42
CA CYS A 186 -7.08 12.00 -1.50
C CYS A 186 -6.98 10.81 -0.55
N HIS A 187 -7.62 10.89 0.60
CA HIS A 187 -7.85 9.75 1.48
C HIS A 187 -9.33 9.65 1.86
N SER A 188 -9.77 8.45 2.19
CA SER A 188 -11.12 8.19 2.67
C SER A 188 -11.25 8.54 4.16
N ASP A 189 -12.48 8.66 4.61
CA ASP A 189 -12.82 8.53 6.02
C ASP A 189 -12.49 7.14 6.54
N GLY A 190 -12.36 7.03 7.86
CA GLY A 190 -12.12 5.75 8.51
C GLY A 190 -13.38 4.88 8.52
N VAL A 191 -13.21 3.63 8.12
CA VAL A 191 -14.23 2.58 8.32
C VAL A 191 -13.85 1.79 9.57
N SER A 192 -14.78 1.62 10.51
CA SER A 192 -14.50 0.93 11.76
C SER A 192 -13.96 -0.49 11.53
N MET A 193 -12.86 -0.83 12.19
CA MET A 193 -12.31 -2.19 12.20
C MET A 193 -13.29 -3.23 12.76
N ALA A 194 -14.16 -2.82 13.69
CA ALA A 194 -15.23 -3.68 14.20
C ALA A 194 -16.23 -4.01 13.09
N ALA A 195 -16.59 -3.04 12.26
CA ALA A 195 -17.48 -3.23 11.12
C ALA A 195 -16.85 -4.16 10.04
N ILE A 196 -15.56 -4.02 9.75
CA ILE A 196 -14.85 -4.91 8.83
C ILE A 196 -14.82 -6.35 9.37
N LYS A 197 -14.59 -6.52 10.69
CA LYS A 197 -14.66 -7.83 11.35
C LYS A 197 -16.09 -8.41 11.31
N LEU A 198 -17.12 -7.56 11.47
CA LEU A 198 -18.52 -7.96 11.36
C LEU A 198 -18.84 -8.55 9.98
N ILE A 199 -18.39 -7.89 8.90
CA ILE A 199 -18.56 -8.41 7.53
C ILE A 199 -17.91 -9.80 7.43
N ARG A 200 -16.67 -9.94 7.89
CA ARG A 200 -15.96 -11.22 7.86
C ARG A 200 -16.73 -12.34 8.57
N GLU A 201 -17.24 -12.06 9.76
CA GLU A 201 -17.97 -13.07 10.57
C GLU A 201 -19.35 -13.40 9.98
N ALA A 202 -20.05 -12.40 9.41
CA ALA A 202 -21.37 -12.60 8.82
C ALA A 202 -21.34 -13.51 7.59
N PHE A 203 -20.26 -13.45 6.80
CA PHE A 203 -20.15 -14.19 5.55
C PHE A 203 -19.28 -15.43 5.60
N LYS A 204 -18.63 -15.73 6.74
CA LYS A 204 -17.90 -17.02 6.90
C LYS A 204 -18.84 -18.21 6.74
N THR A 205 -18.31 -19.29 6.17
CA THR A 205 -18.95 -20.59 6.07
C THR A 205 -18.04 -21.64 6.68
N ASP A 206 -18.50 -22.88 6.80
CA ASP A 206 -17.68 -24.00 7.30
C ASP A 206 -16.49 -24.28 6.37
N ASP A 207 -16.66 -24.04 5.05
CA ASP A 207 -15.64 -24.29 4.03
C ASP A 207 -14.74 -23.08 3.76
N VAL A 208 -15.19 -21.85 4.05
CA VAL A 208 -14.48 -20.62 3.67
C VAL A 208 -14.40 -19.66 4.86
N ILE A 209 -13.16 -19.40 5.28
CA ILE A 209 -12.84 -18.37 6.29
C ILE A 209 -12.16 -17.20 5.59
N TYR A 210 -12.88 -16.10 5.46
CA TYR A 210 -12.34 -14.88 4.88
C TYR A 210 -11.32 -14.20 5.79
N THR A 211 -10.29 -13.61 5.21
CA THR A 211 -9.35 -12.75 5.93
C THR A 211 -9.86 -11.29 5.92
N LEU A 212 -9.36 -10.47 6.83
CA LEU A 212 -9.66 -9.03 6.79
C LEU A 212 -9.22 -8.40 5.45
N ASN A 213 -8.11 -8.90 4.88
CA ASN A 213 -7.64 -8.45 3.59
C ASN A 213 -8.62 -8.78 2.45
N ASP A 214 -9.27 -9.95 2.49
CA ASP A 214 -10.30 -10.31 1.49
C ASP A 214 -11.47 -9.34 1.55
N VAL A 215 -11.93 -8.97 2.76
CA VAL A 215 -13.02 -8.01 2.95
C VAL A 215 -12.65 -6.63 2.40
N VAL A 216 -11.49 -6.07 2.78
CA VAL A 216 -11.13 -4.71 2.34
C VAL A 216 -10.82 -4.64 0.84
N VAL A 217 -10.25 -5.69 0.26
CA VAL A 217 -10.04 -5.78 -1.19
C VAL A 217 -11.38 -5.92 -1.93
N THR A 218 -12.39 -6.58 -1.35
CA THR A 218 -13.74 -6.65 -1.92
C THR A 218 -14.41 -5.28 -1.89
N ILE A 219 -14.30 -4.54 -0.78
CA ILE A 219 -14.79 -3.16 -0.70
C ILE A 219 -14.13 -2.30 -1.78
N LEU A 220 -12.82 -2.40 -1.94
CA LEU A 220 -12.06 -1.66 -2.97
C LEU A 220 -12.49 -2.04 -4.38
N ASN A 221 -12.67 -3.33 -4.67
CA ASN A 221 -13.12 -3.81 -5.99
C ASN A 221 -14.50 -3.26 -6.34
N ARG A 222 -15.43 -3.30 -5.37
CA ARG A 222 -16.76 -2.72 -5.51
C ARG A 222 -16.71 -1.21 -5.72
N ALA A 223 -15.89 -0.49 -4.96
CA ALA A 223 -15.70 0.94 -5.09
C ALA A 223 -15.16 1.33 -6.47
N MET A 224 -14.16 0.58 -6.98
CA MET A 224 -13.63 0.79 -8.32
C MET A 224 -14.68 0.52 -9.41
N CYS A 225 -15.51 -0.52 -9.24
CA CYS A 225 -16.60 -0.81 -10.16
C CYS A 225 -17.62 0.33 -10.21
N VAL A 226 -18.07 0.80 -9.05
CA VAL A 226 -19.03 1.93 -8.94
C VAL A 226 -18.43 3.19 -9.56
N THR A 227 -17.18 3.48 -9.29
CA THR A 227 -16.49 4.64 -9.85
C THR A 227 -16.31 4.51 -11.37
N ALA A 228 -15.95 3.32 -11.87
CA ALA A 228 -15.82 3.07 -13.29
C ALA A 228 -17.15 3.29 -14.03
N ASN A 229 -18.25 2.77 -13.48
CA ASN A 229 -19.59 2.93 -14.06
C ASN A 229 -20.05 4.40 -14.13
N ARG A 230 -19.56 5.24 -13.20
CA ARG A 230 -19.84 6.68 -13.20
C ARG A 230 -18.97 7.45 -14.21
N MET A 231 -17.71 7.05 -14.34
CA MET A 231 -16.73 7.77 -15.17
C MET A 231 -16.73 7.37 -16.63
N TYR A 232 -17.11 6.13 -16.93
CA TYR A 232 -17.04 5.58 -18.27
C TYR A 232 -18.41 5.09 -18.70
N SER A 233 -18.91 5.63 -19.80
CA SER A 233 -20.14 5.15 -20.43
C SER A 233 -19.85 3.89 -21.25
N GLY A 234 -20.51 2.78 -20.92
CA GLY A 234 -20.50 1.55 -21.70
C GLY A 234 -19.99 0.33 -20.95
N ASN A 235 -20.38 -0.86 -21.44
CA ASN A 235 -19.96 -2.18 -20.93
C ASN A 235 -18.52 -2.50 -21.34
N ASP A 236 -17.59 -1.67 -20.96
CA ASP A 236 -16.17 -1.98 -21.13
C ASP A 236 -15.81 -3.13 -20.18
N ASP A 237 -15.23 -4.21 -20.72
CA ASP A 237 -14.70 -5.35 -19.95
C ASP A 237 -13.52 -4.90 -19.02
N ARG A 238 -13.85 -3.96 -18.12
CA ARG A 238 -12.91 -3.40 -17.15
C ARG A 238 -12.84 -4.28 -15.92
N ARG A 239 -11.73 -4.19 -15.24
CA ARG A 239 -11.48 -4.94 -14.01
C ARG A 239 -10.47 -4.21 -13.13
N MET A 240 -10.44 -4.57 -11.88
CA MET A 240 -9.37 -4.18 -10.99
C MET A 240 -8.15 -5.08 -11.24
N ALA A 241 -7.07 -4.49 -11.74
CA ALA A 241 -5.78 -5.15 -11.89
C ALA A 241 -4.78 -4.54 -10.90
N LEU A 242 -4.29 -5.35 -9.96
CA LEU A 242 -3.41 -4.90 -8.89
C LEU A 242 -2.06 -5.59 -8.94
N PHE A 243 -1.00 -4.83 -8.72
CA PHE A 243 0.24 -5.35 -8.18
C PHE A 243 0.10 -5.38 -6.65
N VAL A 244 0.05 -6.59 -6.11
CA VAL A 244 -0.11 -6.84 -4.67
C VAL A 244 1.28 -7.10 -4.08
N PRO A 245 1.83 -6.17 -3.27
CA PRO A 245 3.08 -6.39 -2.57
C PRO A 245 2.95 -7.54 -1.57
N ILE A 246 3.94 -8.40 -1.54
CA ILE A 246 4.02 -9.54 -0.62
C ILE A 246 5.31 -9.42 0.17
N SER A 247 5.19 -9.26 1.47
CA SER A 247 6.34 -9.22 2.35
C SER A 247 6.91 -10.62 2.55
N LEU A 248 8.18 -10.77 2.31
CA LEU A 248 8.99 -11.94 2.65
C LEU A 248 9.87 -11.66 3.86
N ARG A 249 9.63 -10.54 4.55
CA ARG A 249 10.36 -10.12 5.73
C ARG A 249 10.24 -11.19 6.81
N PRO A 250 11.36 -11.64 7.38
CA PRO A 250 11.33 -12.50 8.56
C PRO A 250 10.56 -11.82 9.68
N GLU A 251 9.72 -12.57 10.36
CA GLU A 251 8.95 -12.04 11.49
C GLU A 251 9.91 -11.51 12.55
N GLY A 252 9.63 -10.31 13.08
CA GLY A 252 10.53 -9.64 14.02
C GLY A 252 11.78 -8.99 13.42
N ASN A 253 11.97 -9.03 12.12
CA ASN A 253 13.04 -8.26 11.48
C ASN A 253 12.58 -6.80 11.30
N TRP A 254 13.29 -5.89 11.96
CA TRP A 254 13.05 -4.44 11.97
C TRP A 254 14.11 -3.67 11.16
N ASP A 255 15.00 -4.37 10.48
CA ASP A 255 16.06 -3.75 9.69
C ASP A 255 15.45 -2.96 8.52
N LEU A 256 16.08 -1.84 8.17
CA LEU A 256 15.70 -1.01 7.04
C LEU A 256 16.15 -1.63 5.71
N ASP A 257 15.67 -2.84 5.43
CA ASP A 257 15.96 -3.59 4.21
C ASP A 257 14.69 -3.83 3.40
N ASN A 258 14.85 -4.15 2.12
CA ASN A 258 13.76 -4.54 1.24
C ASN A 258 13.59 -6.08 1.22
N PHE A 259 12.50 -6.55 1.81
CA PHE A 259 12.05 -7.94 1.79
C PHE A 259 10.73 -8.10 1.04
N THR A 260 10.30 -7.07 0.32
CA THR A 260 9.04 -7.08 -0.41
C THR A 260 9.27 -7.53 -1.85
N THR A 261 8.38 -8.37 -2.29
CA THR A 261 8.16 -8.75 -3.68
C THR A 261 6.70 -8.49 -4.00
N GLY A 262 6.18 -9.01 -5.09
CA GLY A 262 4.77 -8.87 -5.39
C GLY A 262 4.28 -9.90 -6.40
N SER A 263 3.00 -9.90 -6.59
CA SER A 263 2.33 -10.68 -7.61
C SER A 263 1.20 -9.88 -8.22
N LEU A 264 0.82 -10.28 -9.43
CA LEU A 264 -0.28 -9.66 -10.15
C LEU A 264 -1.58 -10.39 -9.83
N ALA A 265 -2.61 -9.64 -9.54
CA ALA A 265 -3.95 -10.12 -9.25
C ALA A 265 -4.98 -9.39 -10.11
N TRP A 266 -6.02 -10.11 -10.54
CA TRP A 266 -7.10 -9.58 -11.37
C TRP A 266 -8.44 -9.92 -10.77
N PHE A 267 -9.20 -8.88 -10.47
CA PHE A 267 -10.52 -9.03 -9.88
C PHE A 267 -11.56 -8.55 -10.90
N PRO A 268 -12.45 -9.44 -11.35
CA PRO A 268 -13.58 -9.02 -12.19
C PRO A 268 -14.43 -8.03 -11.41
N PHE A 269 -15.00 -7.05 -12.12
CA PHE A 269 -15.97 -6.18 -11.51
C PHE A 269 -17.29 -6.93 -11.29
N PRO A 270 -17.92 -6.77 -10.13
CA PRO A 270 -19.23 -7.32 -9.89
C PRO A 270 -20.30 -6.52 -10.65
N GLU A 271 -21.37 -7.15 -11.04
CA GLU A 271 -22.57 -6.47 -11.49
C GLU A 271 -23.28 -5.87 -10.27
N ILE A 272 -23.19 -4.53 -10.14
CA ILE A 272 -23.67 -3.82 -8.95
C ILE A 272 -25.21 -3.92 -8.89
N GLY A 273 -25.73 -4.48 -7.81
CA GLY A 273 -27.16 -4.76 -7.60
C GLY A 273 -27.55 -6.20 -7.94
N GLU A 274 -26.81 -6.91 -8.77
CA GLU A 274 -27.12 -8.27 -9.20
C GLU A 274 -26.21 -9.30 -8.53
N THR A 275 -24.88 -9.07 -8.52
CA THR A 275 -23.95 -10.03 -7.90
C THR A 275 -24.06 -10.00 -6.37
N PRO A 276 -24.42 -11.11 -5.71
CA PRO A 276 -24.46 -11.20 -4.25
C PRO A 276 -23.12 -10.87 -3.60
N ILE A 277 -23.16 -10.33 -2.39
CA ILE A 277 -21.91 -9.95 -1.66
C ILE A 277 -21.07 -11.18 -1.34
N GLU A 278 -21.69 -12.32 -1.10
CA GLU A 278 -21.00 -13.61 -0.91
C GLU A 278 -20.11 -13.95 -2.10
N ASP A 279 -20.67 -13.81 -3.30
CA ASP A 279 -19.96 -14.14 -4.55
C ASP A 279 -18.82 -13.15 -4.81
N GLN A 280 -19.03 -11.87 -4.49
CA GLN A 280 -17.98 -10.85 -4.55
C GLN A 280 -16.82 -11.17 -3.61
N LEU A 281 -17.13 -11.54 -2.35
CA LEU A 281 -16.14 -11.96 -1.35
C LEU A 281 -15.42 -13.23 -1.78
N TYR A 282 -16.15 -14.22 -2.29
CA TYR A 282 -15.57 -15.48 -2.75
C TYR A 282 -14.62 -15.29 -3.93
N ALA A 283 -14.99 -14.48 -4.91
CA ALA A 283 -14.17 -14.18 -6.08
C ALA A 283 -12.83 -13.52 -5.67
N VAL A 284 -12.89 -12.57 -4.74
CA VAL A 284 -11.68 -11.92 -4.20
C VAL A 284 -10.84 -12.90 -3.38
N HIS A 285 -11.46 -13.66 -2.50
CA HIS A 285 -10.78 -14.68 -1.67
C HIS A 285 -10.05 -15.71 -2.55
N TYR A 286 -10.73 -16.21 -3.60
CA TYR A 286 -10.16 -17.18 -4.54
C TYR A 286 -8.91 -16.63 -5.21
N GLU A 287 -8.99 -15.41 -5.75
CA GLU A 287 -7.86 -14.75 -6.42
C GLU A 287 -6.70 -14.48 -5.45
N MET A 288 -6.98 -13.96 -4.25
CA MET A 288 -5.97 -13.72 -3.23
C MET A 288 -5.32 -15.02 -2.74
N SER A 289 -6.08 -16.09 -2.61
CA SER A 289 -5.58 -17.41 -2.23
C SER A 289 -4.67 -17.99 -3.32
N ARG A 290 -5.04 -17.81 -4.60
CA ARG A 290 -4.23 -18.18 -5.75
C ARG A 290 -2.87 -17.48 -5.74
N VAL A 291 -2.87 -16.17 -5.49
CA VAL A 291 -1.64 -15.38 -5.39
C VAL A 291 -0.75 -15.85 -4.24
N LYS A 292 -1.33 -16.05 -3.05
CA LYS A 292 -0.59 -16.45 -1.84
C LYS A 292 -0.04 -17.88 -1.90
N SER A 293 -0.74 -18.79 -2.59
CA SER A 293 -0.32 -20.20 -2.71
C SER A 293 0.77 -20.44 -3.77
N SER A 294 1.09 -19.43 -4.56
CA SER A 294 2.11 -19.48 -5.61
C SER A 294 3.52 -19.25 -5.05
N GLN A 295 4.52 -19.86 -5.69
CA GLN A 295 5.94 -19.57 -5.41
C GLN A 295 6.49 -18.38 -6.20
N ILE A 296 5.73 -17.81 -7.13
CA ILE A 296 6.16 -16.69 -7.97
C ILE A 296 6.79 -15.55 -7.15
N PRO A 297 6.20 -15.09 -6.04
CA PRO A 297 6.81 -14.04 -5.23
C PRO A 297 8.19 -14.42 -4.70
N HIS A 298 8.41 -15.67 -4.31
CA HIS A 298 9.69 -16.15 -3.79
C HIS A 298 10.74 -16.29 -4.89
N ILE A 299 10.34 -16.84 -6.03
CA ILE A 299 11.21 -16.96 -7.21
C ILE A 299 11.60 -15.56 -7.68
N GLY A 300 10.62 -14.65 -7.83
CA GLY A 300 10.86 -13.26 -8.20
C GLY A 300 11.82 -12.56 -7.26
N PHE A 301 11.64 -12.71 -5.94
CA PHE A 301 12.54 -12.12 -4.95
C PHE A 301 13.97 -12.69 -5.04
N LYS A 302 14.12 -14.02 -5.15
CA LYS A 302 15.43 -14.66 -5.30
C LYS A 302 16.12 -14.21 -6.59
N THR A 303 15.37 -14.17 -7.69
CA THR A 303 15.87 -13.72 -8.99
C THR A 303 16.30 -12.27 -8.93
N LEU A 304 15.49 -11.39 -8.36
CA LEU A 304 15.82 -9.97 -8.20
C LEU A 304 17.06 -9.79 -7.32
N LYS A 305 17.15 -10.53 -6.22
CA LYS A 305 18.31 -10.50 -5.32
C LYS A 305 19.59 -11.01 -6.00
N TRP A 306 19.49 -12.07 -6.80
CA TRP A 306 20.61 -12.57 -7.61
C TRP A 306 21.03 -11.53 -8.64
N TYR A 307 20.08 -10.93 -9.32
CA TYR A 307 20.28 -9.90 -10.33
C TYR A 307 21.01 -8.67 -9.78
N CYS A 308 20.59 -8.20 -8.61
CA CYS A 308 21.22 -7.06 -7.94
C CYS A 308 22.64 -7.39 -7.40
N ARG A 309 23.00 -8.68 -7.29
CA ARG A 309 24.32 -9.14 -6.82
C ARG A 309 25.27 -9.50 -7.93
N ALA A 310 24.78 -9.73 -9.15
CA ALA A 310 25.61 -10.10 -10.28
C ALA A 310 26.59 -8.96 -10.62
N ARG A 311 27.88 -9.20 -10.46
CA ARG A 311 28.91 -8.24 -10.81
C ARG A 311 29.03 -8.15 -12.33
N GLY A 312 28.95 -6.94 -12.88
CA GLY A 312 29.31 -6.67 -14.28
C GLY A 312 28.16 -6.44 -15.27
N LEU A 313 26.90 -6.79 -14.93
CA LEU A 313 25.74 -6.54 -15.78
C LEU A 313 24.57 -6.09 -14.92
N TYR A 314 24.36 -4.76 -14.88
CA TYR A 314 23.23 -4.17 -14.16
C TYR A 314 21.98 -4.26 -15.02
N MET A 315 21.38 -5.43 -15.04
CA MET A 315 20.24 -5.77 -15.88
C MET A 315 18.99 -4.87 -15.68
N PRO A 316 18.70 -4.30 -14.47
CA PRO A 316 17.60 -3.33 -14.35
C PRO A 316 17.74 -2.11 -15.25
N ASN A 317 18.96 -1.77 -15.67
CA ASN A 317 19.22 -0.65 -16.56
C ASN A 317 19.16 -1.02 -18.04
N PHE A 318 18.95 -2.30 -18.39
CA PHE A 318 18.74 -2.67 -19.78
C PHE A 318 17.42 -2.14 -20.32
N PRO A 319 17.42 -1.50 -21.50
CA PRO A 319 16.19 -0.92 -22.09
C PRO A 319 15.06 -1.94 -22.23
N VAL A 320 15.38 -3.22 -22.50
CA VAL A 320 14.39 -4.29 -22.63
C VAL A 320 13.75 -4.61 -21.28
N ALA A 321 14.55 -4.77 -20.21
CA ALA A 321 14.04 -5.03 -18.87
C ALA A 321 13.19 -3.85 -18.40
N ARG A 322 13.65 -2.62 -18.62
CA ARG A 322 12.90 -1.40 -18.33
C ARG A 322 11.58 -1.36 -19.11
N SER A 323 11.57 -1.70 -20.39
CA SER A 323 10.35 -1.72 -21.20
C SER A 323 9.34 -2.76 -20.70
N ILE A 324 9.80 -3.96 -20.29
CA ILE A 324 8.92 -5.00 -19.72
C ILE A 324 8.32 -4.52 -18.40
N PHE A 325 9.13 -3.95 -17.52
CA PHE A 325 8.65 -3.37 -16.26
C PHE A 325 7.67 -2.23 -16.49
N GLU A 326 8.01 -1.28 -17.35
CA GLU A 326 7.13 -0.15 -17.68
C GLU A 326 5.80 -0.64 -18.26
N ARG A 327 5.81 -1.65 -19.13
CA ARG A 327 4.60 -2.23 -19.71
C ARG A 327 3.75 -2.95 -18.65
N ALA A 328 4.38 -3.74 -17.80
CA ALA A 328 3.68 -4.43 -16.71
C ALA A 328 3.02 -3.42 -15.75
N PHE A 329 3.75 -2.38 -15.35
CA PHE A 329 3.26 -1.38 -14.41
C PHE A 329 2.31 -0.34 -15.01
N THR A 330 2.14 -0.28 -16.34
CA THR A 330 1.14 0.61 -16.97
C THR A 330 -0.29 0.10 -16.78
N GLU A 331 -0.45 -1.22 -16.67
CA GLU A 331 -1.78 -1.86 -16.58
C GLU A 331 -2.18 -2.21 -15.14
N TYR A 332 -1.25 -2.14 -14.19
CA TYR A 332 -1.48 -2.53 -12.80
C TYR A 332 -1.36 -1.35 -11.85
N HIS A 333 -2.35 -1.25 -10.95
CA HIS A 333 -2.28 -0.31 -9.85
C HIS A 333 -1.54 -0.95 -8.68
N VAL A 334 -0.69 -0.18 -8.02
CA VAL A 334 0.02 -0.67 -6.84
C VAL A 334 -0.89 -0.49 -5.63
N ALA A 335 -1.31 -1.60 -5.02
CA ALA A 335 -2.14 -1.57 -3.82
C ALA A 335 -1.42 -2.27 -2.67
N THR A 336 -1.13 -1.53 -1.61
CA THR A 336 -0.54 -2.06 -0.38
C THR A 336 -1.56 -2.04 0.75
N ASN A 337 -1.61 -3.11 1.52
CA ASN A 337 -2.35 -3.18 2.78
C ASN A 337 -1.36 -3.47 3.90
N VAL A 338 -1.18 -2.51 4.78
CA VAL A 338 -0.21 -2.60 5.88
C VAL A 338 -0.93 -2.45 7.21
N PRO A 339 -0.70 -3.38 8.17
CA PRO A 339 -1.19 -3.18 9.52
C PRO A 339 -0.47 -1.97 10.14
N GLY A 340 -1.23 -0.96 10.50
CA GLY A 340 -0.73 0.20 11.21
C GLY A 340 -0.84 0.06 12.72
N PRO A 341 -0.48 1.11 13.47
CA PRO A 341 -0.55 1.13 14.92
C PRO A 341 -1.98 0.86 15.43
N SER A 342 -2.10 -0.07 16.37
CA SER A 342 -3.39 -0.37 17.04
C SER A 342 -3.77 0.69 18.07
N GLU A 343 -2.79 1.45 18.55
CA GLU A 343 -2.96 2.56 19.48
C GLU A 343 -2.61 3.88 18.81
N PRO A 344 -3.18 5.00 19.29
CA PRO A 344 -2.82 6.31 18.78
C PRO A 344 -1.33 6.62 18.92
N VAL A 345 -0.77 7.22 17.88
CA VAL A 345 0.61 7.68 17.84
C VAL A 345 0.69 9.14 18.27
N TYR A 346 1.76 9.51 18.95
CA TYR A 346 1.97 10.87 19.43
C TYR A 346 3.27 11.46 18.88
N PHE A 347 3.23 12.72 18.49
CA PHE A 347 4.37 13.56 18.17
C PHE A 347 4.54 14.57 19.31
N GLY A 348 5.42 14.25 20.26
CA GLY A 348 5.47 14.96 21.55
C GLY A 348 4.12 14.79 22.25
N ARG A 349 3.43 15.91 22.55
CA ARG A 349 2.11 15.91 23.17
C ARG A 349 0.92 15.86 22.17
N HIS A 350 1.19 15.92 20.87
CA HIS A 350 0.16 16.01 19.85
C HIS A 350 -0.23 14.60 19.37
N LYS A 351 -1.50 14.25 19.56
CA LYS A 351 -2.07 12.99 19.09
C LYS A 351 -2.29 13.04 17.58
N ALA A 352 -1.79 12.05 16.86
CA ALA A 352 -2.18 11.84 15.47
C ALA A 352 -3.63 11.31 15.43
N ILE A 353 -4.50 12.01 14.72
CA ILE A 353 -5.91 11.60 14.57
C ILE A 353 -6.15 10.71 13.37
N ALA A 354 -5.26 10.74 12.37
CA ALA A 354 -5.28 9.88 11.20
C ALA A 354 -3.86 9.51 10.78
N TYR A 355 -3.73 8.38 10.11
CA TYR A 355 -2.47 7.87 9.59
C TYR A 355 -2.71 7.24 8.23
N HIS A 356 -1.99 7.67 7.21
CA HIS A 356 -2.13 7.18 5.85
C HIS A 356 -0.80 6.75 5.27
N VAL A 357 -0.83 5.81 4.35
CA VAL A 357 0.35 5.33 3.62
C VAL A 357 0.06 5.33 2.14
N LEU A 358 1.10 5.49 1.33
CA LEU A 358 1.03 5.31 -0.11
C LEU A 358 2.23 4.50 -0.59
N PRO A 359 2.03 3.48 -1.42
CA PRO A 359 3.13 2.83 -2.10
C PRO A 359 3.69 3.74 -3.21
N PRO A 360 4.94 3.50 -3.66
CA PRO A 360 5.46 4.18 -4.83
C PRO A 360 4.62 3.85 -6.07
N SER A 361 4.44 4.82 -6.95
CA SER A 361 3.78 4.66 -8.25
C SER A 361 4.71 5.11 -9.37
N SER A 362 4.40 4.72 -10.60
CA SER A 362 5.11 5.17 -11.80
C SER A 362 4.43 6.43 -12.35
N PRO A 363 4.93 7.64 -12.08
CA PRO A 363 4.34 8.87 -12.55
C PRO A 363 4.24 8.91 -14.09
N GLY A 364 3.15 9.46 -14.59
CA GLY A 364 2.91 9.63 -16.02
C GLY A 364 2.57 8.36 -16.79
N LYS A 365 2.30 7.25 -16.08
CA LYS A 365 1.89 5.98 -16.69
C LYS A 365 0.45 5.58 -16.34
N ALA A 366 -0.35 6.53 -15.88
CA ALA A 366 -1.75 6.33 -15.44
C ALA A 366 -1.91 5.31 -14.29
N THR A 367 -0.85 5.01 -13.57
CA THR A 367 -0.92 4.09 -12.44
C THR A 367 -1.38 4.80 -11.19
N MET A 368 -2.33 4.19 -10.49
CA MET A 368 -2.69 4.61 -9.15
C MET A 368 -1.79 3.96 -8.11
N ALA A 369 -1.47 4.71 -7.08
CA ALA A 369 -0.98 4.21 -5.82
C ALA A 369 -2.15 4.16 -4.83
N ILE A 370 -2.38 3.00 -4.26
CA ILE A 370 -3.45 2.74 -3.31
C ILE A 370 -2.83 2.23 -2.02
N GLY A 371 -2.93 3.03 -0.98
CA GLY A 371 -2.47 2.67 0.35
C GLY A 371 -3.66 2.36 1.25
N MET A 372 -3.65 1.22 1.86
CA MET A 372 -4.66 0.78 2.82
C MET A 372 -3.98 0.55 4.16
N ILE A 373 -4.53 1.10 5.23
CA ILE A 373 -3.94 0.99 6.56
C ILE A 373 -5.01 0.97 7.64
N SER A 374 -4.79 0.15 8.65
CA SER A 374 -5.52 0.25 9.91
C SER A 374 -4.79 1.21 10.85
N TYR A 375 -5.51 2.10 11.52
CA TYR A 375 -4.97 2.98 12.54
C TYR A 375 -5.94 3.09 13.70
N ALA A 376 -5.46 2.76 14.89
CA ALA A 376 -6.29 2.63 16.08
C ALA A 376 -7.47 1.66 15.81
N ASN A 377 -8.69 2.17 15.75
CA ASN A 377 -9.89 1.36 15.51
C ASN A 377 -10.47 1.53 14.10
N ASP A 378 -9.80 2.28 13.24
CA ASP A 378 -10.29 2.61 11.91
C ASP A 378 -9.41 2.03 10.81
N PHE A 379 -9.99 1.87 9.65
CA PHE A 379 -9.34 1.45 8.42
C PHE A 379 -9.63 2.48 7.34
N SER A 380 -8.59 2.96 6.67
CA SER A 380 -8.73 3.96 5.60
C SER A 380 -7.96 3.59 4.36
N VAL A 381 -8.33 4.19 3.25
CA VAL A 381 -7.63 4.12 1.98
C VAL A 381 -7.11 5.51 1.59
N ALA A 382 -5.88 5.56 1.11
CA ALA A 382 -5.30 6.74 0.49
C ALA A 382 -5.01 6.44 -0.99
N ILE A 383 -5.30 7.38 -1.86
CA ILE A 383 -5.23 7.22 -3.30
C ILE A 383 -4.43 8.37 -3.91
N SER A 384 -3.49 8.03 -4.76
CA SER A 384 -2.80 9.01 -5.60
C SER A 384 -2.76 8.54 -7.04
N CYS A 385 -3.04 9.43 -7.98
CA CYS A 385 -2.95 9.17 -9.42
C CYS A 385 -2.32 10.37 -10.14
N ASP A 386 -2.10 10.26 -11.45
CA ASP A 386 -1.58 11.33 -12.27
C ASP A 386 -2.55 12.52 -12.30
N ASP A 387 -1.99 13.74 -12.20
CA ASP A 387 -2.75 14.99 -12.35
C ASP A 387 -2.98 15.27 -13.83
N VAL A 388 -4.10 14.78 -14.32
CA VAL A 388 -4.58 14.97 -15.69
C VAL A 388 -6.09 15.23 -15.66
N PRO A 389 -6.64 15.98 -16.65
CA PRO A 389 -8.05 16.34 -16.65
C PRO A 389 -9.00 15.15 -16.51
N GLU A 390 -8.67 14.02 -17.12
CA GLU A 390 -9.46 12.79 -17.10
C GLU A 390 -9.57 12.18 -15.68
N PHE A 391 -8.66 12.52 -14.77
CA PHE A 391 -8.60 11.97 -13.40
C PHE A 391 -8.86 13.01 -12.32
N ALA A 392 -9.25 14.24 -12.68
CA ALA A 392 -9.37 15.36 -11.74
C ALA A 392 -10.24 15.04 -10.50
N SER A 393 -11.32 14.31 -10.66
CA SER A 393 -12.21 13.89 -9.55
C SER A 393 -11.98 12.44 -9.09
N LEU A 394 -11.09 11.68 -9.73
CA LEU A 394 -10.94 10.24 -9.51
C LEU A 394 -10.58 9.88 -8.06
N PRO A 395 -9.57 10.48 -7.41
CA PRO A 395 -9.21 10.10 -6.05
C PRO A 395 -10.36 10.32 -5.06
N GLN A 396 -11.04 11.47 -5.13
CA GLN A 396 -12.16 11.80 -4.27
C GLN A 396 -13.34 10.86 -4.50
N ALA A 397 -13.72 10.65 -5.78
CA ALA A 397 -14.82 9.75 -6.14
C ALA A 397 -14.57 8.31 -5.67
N LEU A 398 -13.32 7.83 -5.78
CA LEU A 398 -12.96 6.48 -5.34
C LEU A 398 -12.91 6.36 -3.82
N CYS A 399 -12.42 7.37 -3.10
CA CYS A 399 -12.43 7.41 -1.65
C CYS A 399 -13.87 7.40 -1.10
N GLN A 400 -14.77 8.21 -1.69
CA GLN A 400 -16.18 8.21 -1.32
C GLN A 400 -16.85 6.87 -1.64
N ALA A 401 -16.63 6.34 -2.84
CA ALA A 401 -17.17 5.03 -3.25
C ALA A 401 -16.66 3.89 -2.36
N PHE A 402 -15.46 4.01 -1.78
CA PHE A 402 -14.93 3.04 -0.82
C PHE A 402 -15.77 3.05 0.48
N CYS A 403 -16.06 4.22 1.04
CA CYS A 403 -16.91 4.36 2.23
C CYS A 403 -18.34 3.87 1.96
N ASP A 404 -18.94 4.27 0.84
CA ASP A 404 -20.28 3.85 0.43
C ASP A 404 -20.35 2.33 0.25
N SER A 405 -19.35 1.73 -0.40
CA SER A 405 -19.27 0.28 -0.59
C SER A 405 -19.09 -0.47 0.71
N ALA A 406 -18.31 0.07 1.65
CA ALA A 406 -18.17 -0.49 2.98
C ALA A 406 -19.53 -0.48 3.71
N GLN A 407 -20.27 0.63 3.65
CA GLN A 407 -21.58 0.74 4.29
C GLN A 407 -22.58 -0.27 3.73
N VAL A 408 -22.63 -0.44 2.41
CA VAL A 408 -23.50 -1.46 1.78
C VAL A 408 -23.17 -2.87 2.30
N MET A 409 -21.88 -3.21 2.42
CA MET A 409 -21.45 -4.52 2.92
C MET A 409 -21.74 -4.68 4.43
N ILE A 410 -21.61 -3.62 5.21
CA ILE A 410 -21.94 -3.61 6.66
C ILE A 410 -23.44 -3.88 6.84
N ASP A 411 -24.29 -3.22 6.07
CA ASP A 411 -25.74 -3.38 6.18
C ASP A 411 -26.18 -4.79 5.75
N ALA A 412 -25.56 -5.35 4.71
CA ALA A 412 -25.79 -6.73 4.33
C ALA A 412 -25.34 -7.72 5.42
N ALA A 413 -24.20 -7.47 6.06
CA ALA A 413 -23.72 -8.29 7.16
C ALA A 413 -24.67 -8.25 8.36
N ARG A 414 -25.19 -7.09 8.72
CA ARG A 414 -26.18 -6.92 9.80
C ARG A 414 -27.46 -7.70 9.50
N ARG A 415 -28.03 -7.56 8.30
CA ARG A 415 -29.22 -8.32 7.87
C ARG A 415 -29.00 -9.82 7.97
N ARG A 416 -27.84 -10.32 7.50
CA ARG A 416 -27.51 -11.75 7.55
C ARG A 416 -27.41 -12.30 8.97
N ILE A 417 -26.80 -11.55 9.88
CA ILE A 417 -26.69 -11.95 11.30
C ILE A 417 -28.07 -11.97 11.95
N SER A 418 -28.90 -10.94 11.71
CA SER A 418 -30.27 -10.89 12.24
C SER A 418 -31.14 -12.05 11.75
N ALA A 419 -31.02 -12.41 10.47
CA ALA A 419 -31.75 -13.56 9.89
C ALA A 419 -31.31 -14.89 10.55
N ARG A 420 -30.01 -15.07 10.81
CA ARG A 420 -29.51 -16.28 11.52
C ARG A 420 -30.00 -16.35 12.96
N ALA A 421 -30.05 -15.23 13.67
CA ALA A 421 -30.55 -15.17 15.03
C ALA A 421 -32.05 -15.48 15.12
N GLY A 422 -32.84 -14.98 14.16
CA GLY A 422 -34.27 -15.30 14.05
C GLY A 422 -34.56 -16.77 13.72
N ALA A 423 -33.70 -17.39 12.90
CA ALA A 423 -33.85 -18.80 12.54
C ALA A 423 -33.44 -19.79 13.65
N SER A 424 -32.65 -19.33 14.63
CA SER A 424 -32.21 -20.11 15.79
C SER A 424 -33.10 -19.95 17.02
N ALA A 425 -34.13 -19.08 16.98
CA ALA A 425 -35.11 -18.98 18.06
C ALA A 425 -36.02 -20.23 18.05
N PRO A 426 -36.19 -20.94 19.17
CA PRO A 426 -37.11 -22.05 19.23
C PRO A 426 -38.52 -21.55 18.88
N ALA A 427 -39.24 -22.34 18.06
CA ALA A 427 -40.64 -22.08 17.77
C ALA A 427 -41.42 -22.05 19.07
N PRO A 428 -42.39 -21.11 19.25
CA PRO A 428 -43.15 -20.97 20.47
C PRO A 428 -43.95 -22.23 20.86
#